data_f4c54b0deb58eee97a081147e5632998
#
_entry.id   f4c54b0deb58eee97a081147e5632998
#
_cell.length_a   1.000
_cell.length_b   1.000
_cell.length_c   1.000
_cell.angle_alpha   90.00
_cell.angle_beta   90.00
_cell.angle_gamma   90.00
#
_symmetry.space_group_name_H-M   'P 1'
#
loop_
_entity.id
_entity.type
_entity.pdbx_description
1 polymer ?
#
loop_
_entity_poly.entity_id
_entity_poly.type
_entity_poly.pdbx_seq_one_letter_code
_entity_poly.pdbx_strand_id
1 'polypeptide(L)'
;MDRQTLLKTAWADLAHAKAGTIQQMTTHYEVPADHYVDEERWQQEVDLIFKRLPLMLATTAELPNVHDYKAMTILGVPILITRGENGAVQAFFNVCSHRGAQIMPEGRGNSHRFTCPYHAWSYNPDGELIGVFAERDFGEVDRTCLLYTSPSPRDGLLSRMPSSA
;
A
#
# COMPACT_ATOMS: atom_id res chain seq x y z
N MET A 1 -18.24 13.91 11.78
CA MET A 1 -17.92 15.24 12.38
C MET A 1 -18.32 16.30 11.37
N ASP A 2 -19.11 17.28 11.77
CA ASP A 2 -19.54 18.34 10.85
C ASP A 2 -18.43 19.39 10.64
N ARG A 3 -18.60 20.22 9.60
CA ARG A 3 -17.59 21.22 9.20
C ARG A 3 -17.35 22.27 10.31
N GLN A 4 -18.38 22.63 11.07
CA GLN A 4 -18.22 23.64 12.12
C GLN A 4 -17.38 23.13 13.28
N THR A 5 -17.58 21.86 13.67
CA THR A 5 -16.78 21.20 14.70
C THR A 5 -15.31 21.09 14.25
N LEU A 6 -15.04 20.70 12.98
CA LEU A 6 -13.68 20.65 12.44
C LEU A 6 -13.00 22.03 12.48
N LEU A 7 -13.69 23.09 12.05
CA LEU A 7 -13.16 24.45 12.09
C LEU A 7 -12.85 24.90 13.51
N LYS A 8 -13.74 24.61 14.47
CA LYS A 8 -13.53 24.96 15.88
C LYS A 8 -12.28 24.29 16.44
N THR A 9 -12.09 22.98 16.16
CA THR A 9 -10.90 22.24 16.57
C THR A 9 -9.65 22.84 15.94
N ALA A 10 -9.65 23.08 14.63
CA ALA A 10 -8.49 23.64 13.93
C ALA A 10 -8.10 25.03 14.44
N TRP A 11 -9.07 25.88 14.77
CA TRP A 11 -8.79 27.19 15.36
C TRP A 11 -8.22 27.10 16.78
N ALA A 12 -8.69 26.12 17.58
CA ALA A 12 -8.14 25.89 18.91
C ALA A 12 -6.68 25.40 18.83
N ASP A 13 -6.39 24.46 17.93
CA ASP A 13 -5.03 23.96 17.71
C ASP A 13 -4.09 25.07 17.20
N LEU A 14 -4.57 25.92 16.29
CA LEU A 14 -3.79 27.06 15.81
C LEU A 14 -3.50 28.08 16.93
N ALA A 15 -4.45 28.30 17.85
CA ALA A 15 -4.24 29.16 19.01
C ALA A 15 -3.17 28.60 19.95
N HIS A 16 -3.19 27.29 20.23
CA HIS A 16 -2.15 26.61 20.99
C HIS A 16 -0.77 26.71 20.33
N ALA A 17 -0.71 26.46 19.01
CA ALA A 17 0.54 26.58 18.24
C ALA A 17 1.14 27.99 18.32
N LYS A 18 0.31 29.05 18.20
CA LYS A 18 0.74 30.46 18.32
C LYS A 18 1.22 30.81 19.73
N ALA A 19 0.60 30.25 20.75
CA ALA A 19 0.92 30.50 22.15
C ALA A 19 2.08 29.64 22.66
N GLY A 20 2.59 28.68 21.85
CA GLY A 20 3.58 27.71 22.31
C GLY A 20 3.06 26.78 23.41
N THR A 21 1.76 26.53 23.45
CA THR A 21 1.09 25.66 24.42
C THR A 21 0.50 24.45 23.72
N ILE A 22 0.15 23.43 24.47
CA ILE A 22 -0.57 22.24 23.99
C ILE A 22 -1.89 22.09 24.72
N GLN A 23 -2.87 21.52 24.06
CA GLN A 23 -4.11 21.14 24.72
C GLN A 23 -3.82 20.01 25.70
N GLN A 24 -4.12 20.24 26.98
CA GLN A 24 -3.94 19.23 28.02
C GLN A 24 -5.27 18.91 28.67
N MET A 25 -5.44 17.67 29.05
CA MET A 25 -6.57 17.27 29.89
C MET A 25 -6.31 17.71 31.33
N THR A 26 -7.37 18.11 32.01
CA THR A 26 -7.29 18.53 33.41
C THR A 26 -7.18 17.37 34.40
N THR A 27 -7.46 16.16 33.93
CA THR A 27 -7.44 14.94 34.74
C THR A 27 -6.62 13.87 34.08
N HIS A 28 -6.02 13.01 34.87
CA HIS A 28 -5.35 11.82 34.41
C HIS A 28 -6.34 10.87 33.75
N TYR A 29 -5.98 10.32 32.59
CA TYR A 29 -6.75 9.27 31.93
C TYR A 29 -5.91 8.00 31.85
N GLU A 30 -6.41 6.93 32.40
CA GLU A 30 -5.75 5.61 32.33
C GLU A 30 -6.38 4.80 31.19
N VAL A 31 -5.55 4.33 30.29
CA VAL A 31 -5.96 3.42 29.22
C VAL A 31 -5.75 1.99 29.72
N PRO A 32 -6.78 1.16 29.78
CA PRO A 32 -6.61 -0.26 30.13
C PRO A 32 -5.60 -0.95 29.20
N ALA A 33 -4.72 -1.79 29.78
CA ALA A 33 -3.68 -2.48 29.00
C ALA A 33 -4.27 -3.44 27.97
N ASP A 34 -5.45 -3.98 28.23
CA ASP A 34 -6.20 -4.87 27.32
C ASP A 34 -6.41 -4.23 25.96
N HIS A 35 -6.54 -2.90 25.87
CA HIS A 35 -6.68 -2.18 24.59
C HIS A 35 -5.51 -2.40 23.62
N TYR A 36 -4.35 -2.83 24.13
CA TYR A 36 -3.13 -3.05 23.33
C TYR A 36 -2.88 -4.53 23.00
N VAL A 37 -3.59 -5.44 23.65
CA VAL A 37 -3.36 -6.90 23.51
C VAL A 37 -4.63 -7.68 23.17
N ASP A 38 -5.77 -7.01 22.99
CA ASP A 38 -7.04 -7.62 22.61
C ASP A 38 -7.04 -7.98 21.13
N GLU A 39 -7.05 -9.27 20.82
CA GLU A 39 -7.03 -9.80 19.46
C GLU A 39 -8.29 -9.45 18.65
N GLU A 40 -9.46 -9.45 19.30
CA GLU A 40 -10.71 -9.09 18.62
C GLU A 40 -10.70 -7.62 18.20
N ARG A 41 -10.26 -6.74 19.09
CA ARG A 41 -10.05 -5.32 18.79
C ARG A 41 -9.03 -5.12 17.68
N TRP A 42 -7.90 -5.81 17.72
CA TRP A 42 -6.89 -5.77 16.67
C TRP A 42 -7.48 -6.15 15.31
N GLN A 43 -8.27 -7.24 15.25
CA GLN A 43 -8.92 -7.65 14.01
C GLN A 43 -9.93 -6.61 13.50
N GLN A 44 -10.67 -5.97 14.39
CA GLN A 44 -11.55 -4.85 14.04
C GLN A 44 -10.77 -3.65 13.48
N GLU A 45 -9.65 -3.29 14.09
CA GLU A 45 -8.77 -2.22 13.60
C GLU A 45 -8.21 -2.56 12.21
N VAL A 46 -7.78 -3.79 11.98
CA VAL A 46 -7.34 -4.26 10.67
C VAL A 46 -8.43 -4.09 9.62
N ASP A 47 -9.64 -4.54 9.90
CA ASP A 47 -10.73 -4.58 8.92
C ASP A 47 -11.40 -3.21 8.71
N LEU A 48 -11.48 -2.38 9.74
CA LEU A 48 -12.20 -1.11 9.70
C LEU A 48 -11.30 0.10 9.48
N ILE A 49 -10.02 0.00 9.81
CA ILE A 49 -9.06 1.12 9.72
C ILE A 49 -7.99 0.80 8.67
N PHE A 50 -7.13 -0.18 8.94
CA PHE A 50 -5.92 -0.39 8.13
C PHE A 50 -6.20 -0.85 6.70
N LYS A 51 -7.28 -1.62 6.47
CA LYS A 51 -7.69 -2.03 5.11
C LYS A 51 -8.54 -0.99 4.38
N ARG A 52 -8.95 0.10 5.04
CA ARG A 52 -9.89 1.08 4.48
C ARG A 52 -9.33 2.49 4.36
N LEU A 53 -8.30 2.80 5.13
CA LEU A 53 -7.68 4.13 5.12
C LEU A 53 -6.32 4.08 4.41
N PRO A 54 -5.88 5.20 3.82
CA PRO A 54 -4.54 5.29 3.26
C PRO A 54 -3.47 5.03 4.32
N LEU A 55 -2.53 4.14 4.00
CA LEU A 55 -1.38 3.83 4.84
C LEU A 55 -0.13 4.48 4.26
N MET A 56 0.68 5.09 5.10
CA MET A 56 1.99 5.59 4.72
C MET A 56 3.00 4.43 4.75
N LEU A 57 3.24 3.80 3.61
CA LEU A 57 4.09 2.60 3.50
C LEU A 57 5.54 2.91 3.11
N ALA A 58 5.78 4.07 2.52
CA ALA A 58 7.11 4.53 2.14
C ALA A 58 7.19 6.05 2.12
N THR A 59 8.41 6.56 2.26
CA THR A 59 8.74 7.96 2.02
C THR A 59 9.51 8.11 0.71
N THR A 60 9.52 9.30 0.12
CA THR A 60 10.29 9.59 -1.10
C THR A 60 11.80 9.40 -0.89
N ALA A 61 12.28 9.54 0.34
CA ALA A 61 13.68 9.31 0.70
C ALA A 61 14.09 7.83 0.65
N GLU A 62 13.14 6.90 0.71
CA GLU A 62 13.41 5.47 0.58
C GLU A 62 13.52 5.01 -0.88
N LEU A 63 13.05 5.83 -1.81
CA LEU A 63 13.02 5.57 -3.26
C LEU A 63 13.55 6.80 -4.01
N PRO A 64 14.81 7.24 -3.78
CA PRO A 64 15.33 8.49 -4.34
C PRO A 64 15.51 8.48 -5.86
N ASN A 65 15.79 7.31 -6.45
CA ASN A 65 16.13 7.19 -7.86
C ASN A 65 15.01 6.51 -8.66
N VAL A 66 14.97 6.80 -9.96
CA VAL A 66 14.17 6.05 -10.93
C VAL A 66 14.52 4.57 -10.83
N HIS A 67 13.52 3.69 -10.90
CA HIS A 67 13.58 2.23 -10.74
C HIS A 67 13.87 1.73 -9.31
N ASP A 68 14.00 2.60 -8.33
CA ASP A 68 14.03 2.14 -6.95
C ASP A 68 12.73 1.43 -6.58
N TYR A 69 12.86 0.36 -5.80
CA TYR A 69 11.72 -0.39 -5.30
C TYR A 69 11.86 -0.75 -3.82
N LYS A 70 10.71 -0.96 -3.20
CA LYS A 70 10.56 -1.52 -1.86
C LYS A 70 9.46 -2.60 -1.89
N ALA A 71 9.83 -3.82 -1.53
CA ALA A 71 8.90 -4.94 -1.38
C ALA A 71 8.74 -5.26 0.11
N MET A 72 7.50 -5.39 0.56
CA MET A 72 7.16 -5.62 1.97
C MET A 72 5.81 -6.32 2.10
N THR A 73 5.57 -6.96 3.23
CA THR A 73 4.26 -7.52 3.56
C THR A 73 3.62 -6.68 4.67
N ILE A 74 2.41 -6.21 4.43
CA ILE A 74 1.62 -5.41 5.38
C ILE A 74 0.30 -6.12 5.63
N LEU A 75 0.03 -6.49 6.88
CA LEU A 75 -1.20 -7.20 7.30
C LEU A 75 -1.47 -8.46 6.46
N GLY A 76 -0.40 -9.19 6.11
CA GLY A 76 -0.48 -10.39 5.28
C GLY A 76 -0.58 -10.13 3.78
N VAL A 77 -0.62 -8.87 3.34
CA VAL A 77 -0.70 -8.48 1.93
C VAL A 77 0.70 -8.13 1.41
N PRO A 78 1.23 -8.84 0.41
CA PRO A 78 2.51 -8.50 -0.20
C PRO A 78 2.37 -7.28 -1.12
N ILE A 79 3.17 -6.24 -0.87
CA ILE A 79 3.16 -4.97 -1.60
C ILE A 79 4.52 -4.73 -2.26
N LEU A 80 4.50 -4.25 -3.49
CA LEU A 80 5.66 -3.76 -4.23
C LEU A 80 5.46 -2.28 -4.53
N ILE A 81 6.32 -1.44 -4.00
CA ILE A 81 6.35 0.00 -4.25
C ILE A 81 7.51 0.28 -5.18
N THR A 82 7.27 1.01 -6.26
CA THR A 82 8.28 1.30 -7.29
C THR A 82 8.29 2.79 -7.61
N ARG A 83 9.43 3.29 -8.08
CA ARG A 83 9.51 4.58 -8.75
C ARG A 83 9.65 4.34 -10.25
N GLY A 84 8.62 4.72 -11.03
CA GLY A 84 8.57 4.58 -12.48
C GLY A 84 9.52 5.51 -13.23
N GLU A 85 9.58 5.35 -14.56
CA GLU A 85 10.42 6.14 -15.47
C GLU A 85 10.14 7.65 -15.39
N ASN A 86 8.88 8.02 -15.20
CA ASN A 86 8.43 9.41 -15.05
C ASN A 86 8.71 10.01 -13.66
N GLY A 87 9.35 9.23 -12.75
CA GLY A 87 9.64 9.60 -11.38
C GLY A 87 8.45 9.48 -10.42
N ALA A 88 7.28 9.07 -10.90
CA ALA A 88 6.12 8.81 -10.04
C ALA A 88 6.34 7.55 -9.18
N VAL A 89 5.86 7.59 -7.94
CA VAL A 89 5.85 6.44 -7.06
C VAL A 89 4.49 5.76 -7.14
N GLN A 90 4.50 4.46 -7.36
CA GLN A 90 3.32 3.62 -7.48
C GLN A 90 3.41 2.43 -6.52
N ALA A 91 2.28 1.88 -6.12
CA ALA A 91 2.22 0.70 -5.27
C ALA A 91 1.33 -0.37 -5.92
N PHE A 92 1.83 -1.59 -5.92
CA PHE A 92 1.17 -2.75 -6.50
C PHE A 92 1.06 -3.88 -5.49
N PHE A 93 0.10 -4.78 -5.68
CA PHE A 93 0.20 -6.08 -5.05
C PHE A 93 1.42 -6.82 -5.64
N ASN A 94 2.30 -7.29 -4.79
CA ASN A 94 3.51 -8.03 -5.18
C ASN A 94 3.17 -9.46 -5.60
N VAL A 95 2.22 -9.61 -6.51
CA VAL A 95 1.73 -10.89 -7.01
C VAL A 95 1.61 -10.87 -8.53
N CYS A 96 2.01 -11.96 -9.16
CA CYS A 96 1.95 -12.13 -10.61
C CYS A 96 0.49 -12.33 -11.06
N SER A 97 0.05 -11.56 -12.06
CA SER A 97 -1.28 -11.67 -12.63
C SER A 97 -1.57 -13.01 -13.33
N HIS A 98 -0.54 -13.84 -13.59
CA HIS A 98 -0.72 -15.16 -14.15
C HIS A 98 -1.35 -16.16 -13.16
N ARG A 99 -0.69 -16.40 -12.00
CA ARG A 99 -1.13 -17.39 -11.00
C ARG A 99 -0.86 -16.95 -9.55
N GLY A 100 -0.80 -15.66 -9.28
CA GLY A 100 -0.69 -15.12 -7.93
C GLY A 100 0.63 -15.37 -7.20
N ALA A 101 1.67 -15.86 -7.88
CA ALA A 101 2.98 -16.05 -7.24
C ALA A 101 3.60 -14.71 -6.88
N GLN A 102 4.24 -14.61 -5.71
CA GLN A 102 4.98 -13.43 -5.31
C GLN A 102 6.14 -13.18 -6.28
N ILE A 103 6.29 -11.93 -6.74
CA ILE A 103 7.27 -11.56 -7.76
C ILE A 103 8.61 -11.24 -7.13
N MET A 104 8.64 -10.40 -6.11
CA MET A 104 9.86 -9.96 -5.44
C MET A 104 9.85 -10.38 -3.97
N PRO A 105 10.97 -10.92 -3.46
CA PRO A 105 11.13 -11.10 -2.03
C PRO A 105 11.12 -9.75 -1.31
N GLU A 106 10.85 -9.75 -0.01
CA GLU A 106 10.93 -8.54 0.80
C GLU A 106 12.33 -7.92 0.73
N GLY A 107 12.37 -6.60 0.68
CA GLY A 107 13.61 -5.84 0.61
C GLY A 107 13.49 -4.59 -0.24
N ARG A 108 14.65 -4.03 -0.57
CA ARG A 108 14.79 -2.80 -1.38
C ARG A 108 15.87 -3.00 -2.42
N GLY A 109 15.78 -2.25 -3.50
CA GLY A 109 16.79 -2.23 -4.54
C GLY A 109 16.43 -1.30 -5.68
N ASN A 110 17.17 -1.44 -6.77
CA ASN A 110 16.92 -0.74 -8.02
C ASN A 110 16.78 -1.76 -9.13
N SER A 111 15.67 -1.75 -9.86
CA SER A 111 15.43 -2.68 -10.97
C SER A 111 14.44 -2.10 -11.97
N HIS A 112 14.79 -2.16 -13.24
CA HIS A 112 13.92 -1.79 -14.36
C HIS A 112 12.99 -2.94 -14.81
N ARG A 113 13.11 -4.14 -14.19
CA ARG A 113 12.32 -5.31 -14.52
C ARG A 113 12.07 -6.18 -13.30
N PHE A 114 10.85 -6.62 -13.12
CA PHE A 114 10.40 -7.53 -12.08
C PHE A 114 9.92 -8.82 -12.71
N THR A 115 10.68 -9.90 -12.56
CA THR A 115 10.39 -11.18 -13.22
C THR A 115 9.85 -12.18 -12.21
N CYS A 116 8.68 -12.73 -12.51
CA CYS A 116 8.05 -13.76 -11.70
C CYS A 116 8.91 -15.04 -11.68
N PRO A 117 9.27 -15.56 -10.50
CA PRO A 117 10.12 -16.74 -10.39
C PRO A 117 9.44 -18.03 -10.85
N TYR A 118 8.11 -18.00 -11.03
CA TYR A 118 7.35 -19.21 -11.37
C TYR A 118 7.33 -19.47 -12.89
N HIS A 119 6.88 -18.51 -13.71
CA HIS A 119 6.79 -18.68 -15.17
C HIS A 119 7.40 -17.51 -15.95
N ALA A 120 8.30 -16.75 -15.33
CA ALA A 120 9.07 -15.67 -15.93
C ALA A 120 8.24 -14.55 -16.61
N TRP A 121 6.97 -14.37 -16.21
CA TRP A 121 6.25 -13.16 -16.59
C TRP A 121 6.97 -11.96 -16.00
N SER A 122 7.20 -10.93 -16.81
CA SER A 122 8.06 -9.80 -16.44
C SER A 122 7.30 -8.49 -16.56
N TYR A 123 7.46 -7.64 -15.56
CA TYR A 123 6.80 -6.35 -15.43
C TYR A 123 7.84 -5.23 -15.36
N ASN A 124 7.50 -4.05 -15.86
CA ASN A 124 8.28 -2.85 -15.66
C ASN A 124 7.92 -2.14 -14.31
N PRO A 125 8.65 -1.09 -13.90
CA PRO A 125 8.34 -0.32 -12.68
C PRO A 125 6.98 0.37 -12.69
N ASP A 126 6.36 0.56 -13.84
CA ASP A 126 5.00 1.11 -13.98
C ASP A 126 3.91 0.04 -13.92
N GLY A 127 4.31 -1.23 -13.68
CA GLY A 127 3.40 -2.38 -13.49
C GLY A 127 2.96 -3.05 -14.79
N GLU A 128 3.44 -2.62 -15.95
CA GLU A 128 3.05 -3.16 -17.24
C GLU A 128 3.72 -4.51 -17.51
N LEU A 129 3.00 -5.44 -18.11
CA LEU A 129 3.52 -6.74 -18.54
C LEU A 129 4.38 -6.57 -19.80
N ILE A 130 5.70 -6.62 -19.64
CA ILE A 130 6.67 -6.39 -20.72
C ILE A 130 7.24 -7.67 -21.33
N GLY A 131 7.00 -8.84 -20.74
CA GLY A 131 7.49 -10.10 -21.27
C GLY A 131 6.78 -11.30 -20.70
N VAL A 132 6.54 -12.27 -21.58
CA VAL A 132 5.98 -13.59 -21.27
C VAL A 132 6.95 -14.64 -21.84
N PHE A 133 7.45 -15.52 -20.97
CA PHE A 133 8.29 -16.61 -21.42
C PHE A 133 7.45 -17.64 -22.18
N ALA A 134 7.95 -18.09 -23.33
CA ALA A 134 7.25 -19.04 -24.21
C ALA A 134 5.82 -18.59 -24.58
N GLU A 135 5.66 -17.31 -24.90
CA GLU A 135 4.35 -16.67 -25.19
C GLU A 135 3.52 -17.46 -26.21
N ARG A 136 4.17 -18.12 -27.16
CA ARG A 136 3.52 -18.96 -28.18
C ARG A 136 2.68 -20.10 -27.61
N ASP A 137 3.00 -20.54 -26.39
CA ASP A 137 2.34 -21.66 -25.73
C ASP A 137 1.11 -21.21 -24.92
N PHE A 138 0.91 -19.89 -24.78
CA PHE A 138 -0.21 -19.29 -24.03
C PHE A 138 -1.34 -18.78 -24.91
N GLY A 139 -1.19 -18.80 -26.27
CA GLY A 139 -2.14 -18.18 -27.17
C GLY A 139 -2.08 -16.64 -27.13
N GLU A 140 -3.22 -15.97 -27.31
CA GLU A 140 -3.28 -14.50 -27.16
C GLU A 140 -3.19 -14.12 -25.67
N VAL A 141 -2.10 -13.46 -25.31
CA VAL A 141 -1.92 -12.91 -23.97
C VAL A 141 -2.36 -11.46 -23.97
N ASP A 142 -3.32 -11.13 -23.11
CA ASP A 142 -3.72 -9.75 -22.87
C ASP A 142 -2.57 -9.00 -22.17
N ARG A 143 -1.85 -8.19 -22.93
CA ARG A 143 -0.74 -7.35 -22.42
C ARG A 143 -1.21 -6.11 -21.66
N THR A 144 -2.49 -5.81 -21.66
CA THR A 144 -3.04 -4.79 -20.75
C THR A 144 -3.13 -5.28 -19.31
N CYS A 145 -2.74 -6.53 -19.07
CA CYS A 145 -2.67 -7.15 -17.76
C CYS A 145 -1.55 -6.49 -16.94
N LEU A 146 -1.88 -5.43 -16.26
CA LEU A 146 -1.00 -4.74 -15.32
C LEU A 146 -0.85 -5.54 -14.03
N LEU A 147 0.24 -5.31 -13.30
CA LEU A 147 0.24 -5.64 -11.88
C LEU A 147 -0.96 -4.96 -11.22
N TYR A 148 -1.65 -5.69 -10.35
CA TYR A 148 -2.76 -5.10 -9.62
C TYR A 148 -2.26 -3.93 -8.79
N THR A 149 -2.77 -2.73 -9.07
CA THR A 149 -2.51 -1.57 -8.23
C THR A 149 -3.08 -1.81 -6.85
N SER A 150 -2.36 -1.41 -5.82
CA SER A 150 -2.91 -1.36 -4.48
C SER A 150 -4.17 -0.49 -4.51
N PRO A 151 -5.31 -0.98 -4.02
CA PRO A 151 -6.54 -0.23 -4.09
C PRO A 151 -6.37 1.10 -3.36
N SER A 152 -6.61 2.20 -4.08
CA SER A 152 -6.84 3.48 -3.43
C SER A 152 -8.17 3.39 -2.68
N PRO A 153 -8.29 3.98 -1.49
CA PRO A 153 -9.57 4.09 -0.79
C PRO A 153 -10.66 4.77 -1.63
N ARG A 154 -10.26 5.48 -2.70
CA ARG A 154 -11.18 6.11 -3.65
C ARG A 154 -11.79 5.14 -4.67
N ASP A 155 -11.18 3.97 -4.86
CA ASP A 155 -11.55 3.09 -5.98
C ASP A 155 -12.55 2.00 -5.61
N GLY A 156 -12.92 1.85 -4.34
CA GLY A 156 -13.92 0.86 -3.89
C GLY A 156 -13.56 -0.61 -4.22
N LEU A 157 -12.29 -0.90 -4.43
CA LEU A 157 -11.80 -2.09 -5.15
C LEU A 157 -11.47 -3.31 -4.30
N LEU A 158 -12.13 -3.50 -3.17
CA LEU A 158 -12.14 -4.84 -2.53
C LEU A 158 -12.92 -5.89 -3.36
N SER A 159 -13.62 -5.49 -4.42
CA SER A 159 -14.43 -6.38 -5.27
C SER A 159 -13.68 -7.03 -6.44
N ARG A 160 -12.39 -6.76 -6.63
CA ARG A 160 -11.59 -7.30 -7.74
C ARG A 160 -10.47 -8.26 -7.34
N MET A 161 -10.45 -8.74 -6.11
CA MET A 161 -9.66 -9.93 -5.84
C MET A 161 -10.36 -11.11 -6.48
N PRO A 162 -9.68 -11.90 -7.34
CA PRO A 162 -10.26 -13.17 -7.78
C PRO A 162 -10.50 -13.98 -6.52
N SER A 163 -11.75 -14.38 -6.30
CA SER A 163 -12.06 -15.39 -5.31
C SER A 163 -11.17 -16.58 -5.58
N SER A 164 -10.34 -16.94 -4.61
CA SER A 164 -9.48 -18.11 -4.66
C SER A 164 -10.30 -19.32 -5.10
N ALA A 165 -9.99 -19.86 -6.27
CA ALA A 165 -10.34 -21.21 -6.64
C ALA A 165 -9.40 -22.18 -5.93
#